data_3cf8748766b1f1ca54c14c8ca6d4be40
#
_entry.id   3cf8748766b1f1ca54c14c8ca6d4be40
#
_cell.length_a   1.000
_cell.length_b   1.000
_cell.length_c   1.000
_cell.angle_alpha   90.00
_cell.angle_beta   90.00
_cell.angle_gamma   90.00
#
_symmetry.space_group_name_H-M   'P 1'
#
loop_
_entity.id
_entity.type
_entity.pdbx_description
1 polymer ?
#
loop_
_entity_poly.entity_id
_entity_poly.type
_entity_poly.pdbx_seq_one_letter_code
_entity_poly.pdbx_strand_id
1 'polypeptide(L)'
;MDHGAPSTPAKHHVGVHSSDEGFLAVMVPFLREGIAAEDEPDPAAVTTSRKLDLLRDALGPDARHVDFLDSARWYRGTPANSMATALDYYVAHASPEGRLHLAGEPVWPGRSPRQISEWKRYEALATELFTGAPPDLMCLYDTRTAPPDVIDAARHTHPTELHRHGIRPSPLYTEPAVYATQDLGPLPAPPRDAIGIGLDGDLTAGHRFAADQAQARGMAPDAAARFGRAVSGATGYAASQGCDRAYLKLWSTRERVICELRTPRGRITDPFLGFRPPGPGTRPEDGLWDTRQVCEFVDMRSGDEAKEGWTIRMETALVPAG
;
A
#
# COMPACT_ATOMS: atom_id res chain seq x y z
N MET A 1 -2.99 33.88 1.57
CA MET A 1 -3.28 33.10 0.34
C MET A 1 -1.93 32.87 -0.32
N ASP A 2 -1.30 31.80 0.11
CA ASP A 2 -0.01 31.38 -0.45
C ASP A 2 -0.34 30.43 -1.60
N HIS A 3 -0.21 30.90 -2.83
CA HIS A 3 -0.30 30.06 -4.00
C HIS A 3 1.00 29.26 -4.06
N GLY A 4 0.97 28.07 -3.42
CA GLY A 4 2.07 27.14 -3.49
C GLY A 4 2.51 26.93 -4.95
N ALA A 5 3.83 26.96 -5.18
CA ALA A 5 4.41 26.60 -6.44
C ALA A 5 3.84 25.24 -6.90
N PRO A 6 3.60 25.02 -8.20
CA PRO A 6 3.13 23.73 -8.68
C PRO A 6 4.09 22.65 -8.22
N SER A 7 3.59 21.70 -7.43
CA SER A 7 4.39 20.55 -6.97
C SER A 7 4.87 19.79 -8.21
N THR A 8 6.17 19.51 -8.28
CA THR A 8 6.73 18.70 -9.36
C THR A 8 6.02 17.32 -9.33
N PRO A 9 5.47 16.85 -10.47
CA PRO A 9 4.84 15.54 -10.51
C PRO A 9 5.83 14.46 -10.07
N ALA A 10 5.34 13.42 -9.38
CA ALA A 10 6.17 12.28 -9.05
C ALA A 10 6.71 11.65 -10.34
N LYS A 11 8.00 11.37 -10.37
CA LYS A 11 8.61 10.55 -11.42
C LYS A 11 8.32 9.09 -11.11
N HIS A 12 7.17 8.60 -11.54
CA HIS A 12 6.71 7.22 -11.34
C HIS A 12 6.36 6.62 -12.69
N HIS A 13 7.22 5.73 -13.15
CA HIS A 13 7.22 5.18 -14.50
C HIS A 13 6.79 3.72 -14.50
N VAL A 14 5.96 3.34 -15.47
CA VAL A 14 5.67 1.94 -15.77
C VAL A 14 6.53 1.43 -16.92
N GLY A 15 7.17 0.28 -16.72
CA GLY A 15 7.86 -0.48 -17.74
C GLY A 15 7.22 -1.85 -17.94
N VAL A 16 6.82 -2.19 -19.17
CA VAL A 16 6.23 -3.49 -19.48
C VAL A 16 7.15 -4.29 -20.40
N HIS A 17 7.42 -5.54 -20.05
CA HIS A 17 8.28 -6.42 -20.84
C HIS A 17 7.69 -7.84 -20.94
N SER A 18 8.17 -8.62 -21.91
CA SER A 18 7.73 -10.00 -22.17
C SER A 18 8.88 -11.00 -22.29
N SER A 19 10.11 -10.53 -22.10
CA SER A 19 11.32 -11.36 -22.17
C SER A 19 12.41 -10.82 -21.24
N ASP A 20 13.45 -11.61 -21.03
CA ASP A 20 14.62 -11.19 -20.24
C ASP A 20 15.40 -10.09 -20.95
N GLU A 21 15.50 -10.14 -22.30
CA GLU A 21 16.10 -9.05 -23.08
C GLU A 21 15.29 -7.76 -22.94
N GLY A 22 13.96 -7.85 -22.98
CA GLY A 22 13.08 -6.71 -22.76
C GLY A 22 13.22 -6.14 -21.35
N PHE A 23 13.36 -6.99 -20.34
CA PHE A 23 13.64 -6.59 -18.96
C PHE A 23 14.99 -5.83 -18.87
N LEU A 24 16.06 -6.38 -19.42
CA LEU A 24 17.38 -5.74 -19.41
C LEU A 24 17.41 -4.44 -20.23
N ALA A 25 16.66 -4.37 -21.32
CA ALA A 25 16.56 -3.17 -22.15
C ALA A 25 15.91 -1.99 -21.41
N VAL A 26 15.10 -2.26 -20.38
CA VAL A 26 14.50 -1.25 -19.49
C VAL A 26 15.44 -0.95 -18.32
N MET A 27 15.84 -1.98 -17.59
CA MET A 27 16.52 -1.84 -16.31
C MET A 27 17.95 -1.29 -16.43
N VAL A 28 18.71 -1.77 -17.41
CA VAL A 28 20.13 -1.38 -17.50
C VAL A 28 20.29 0.11 -17.79
N PRO A 29 19.58 0.72 -18.75
CA PRO A 29 19.64 2.18 -18.94
C PRO A 29 19.22 2.97 -17.72
N PHE A 30 18.12 2.59 -17.05
CA PHE A 30 17.61 3.26 -15.86
C PHE A 30 18.65 3.24 -14.71
N LEU A 31 19.23 2.07 -14.44
CA LEU A 31 20.25 1.95 -13.39
C LEU A 31 21.52 2.72 -13.74
N ARG A 32 21.96 2.72 -15.01
CA ARG A 32 23.11 3.51 -15.44
C ARG A 32 22.88 5.02 -15.37
N GLU A 33 21.65 5.47 -15.58
CA GLU A 33 21.28 6.88 -15.36
C GLU A 33 21.47 7.25 -13.88
N GLY A 34 20.97 6.41 -12.95
CA GLY A 34 21.18 6.60 -11.51
C GLY A 34 22.67 6.55 -11.10
N ILE A 35 23.46 5.62 -11.67
CA ILE A 35 24.92 5.55 -11.41
C ILE A 35 25.65 6.82 -11.90
N ALA A 36 25.20 7.40 -13.01
CA ALA A 36 25.80 8.60 -13.59
C ALA A 36 25.38 9.91 -12.91
N ALA A 37 24.38 9.87 -12.05
CA ALA A 37 23.89 11.03 -11.33
C ALA A 37 24.83 11.38 -10.15
N GLU A 38 25.69 12.38 -10.32
CA GLU A 38 26.78 12.72 -9.38
C GLU A 38 26.32 13.05 -7.96
N ASP A 39 25.10 13.57 -7.79
CA ASP A 39 24.54 13.99 -6.50
C ASP A 39 23.48 13.01 -5.96
N GLU A 40 23.44 11.79 -6.46
CA GLU A 40 22.47 10.78 -6.04
C GLU A 40 23.17 9.57 -5.41
N PRO A 41 22.51 8.85 -4.49
CA PRO A 41 23.01 7.59 -3.98
C PRO A 41 22.99 6.52 -5.08
N ASP A 42 23.70 5.43 -4.84
CA ASP A 42 23.68 4.26 -5.72
C ASP A 42 22.21 3.83 -5.97
N PRO A 43 21.78 3.57 -7.22
CA PRO A 43 20.43 3.17 -7.55
C PRO A 43 20.10 1.77 -7.00
N ALA A 44 18.82 1.51 -6.76
CA ALA A 44 18.37 0.22 -6.26
C ALA A 44 17.51 -0.53 -7.27
N ALA A 45 17.68 -1.86 -7.30
CA ALA A 45 16.92 -2.79 -8.13
C ALA A 45 16.24 -3.86 -7.25
N VAL A 46 14.92 -3.89 -7.24
CA VAL A 46 14.09 -4.85 -6.49
C VAL A 46 13.44 -5.82 -7.46
N THR A 47 13.94 -7.04 -7.57
CA THR A 47 13.35 -8.08 -8.42
C THR A 47 13.71 -9.48 -7.90
N THR A 48 13.36 -10.53 -8.64
CA THR A 48 13.68 -11.92 -8.27
C THR A 48 15.18 -12.19 -8.32
N SER A 49 15.69 -13.09 -7.45
CA SER A 49 17.12 -13.45 -7.41
C SER A 49 17.68 -13.77 -8.80
N ARG A 50 16.92 -14.53 -9.64
CA ARG A 50 17.33 -14.84 -11.02
C ARG A 50 17.53 -13.58 -11.88
N LYS A 51 16.60 -12.61 -11.79
CA LYS A 51 16.72 -11.35 -12.56
C LYS A 51 17.80 -10.43 -12.00
N LEU A 52 18.07 -10.48 -10.70
CA LEU A 52 19.22 -9.79 -10.11
C LEU A 52 20.54 -10.31 -10.68
N ASP A 53 20.66 -11.62 -10.90
CA ASP A 53 21.87 -12.19 -11.54
C ASP A 53 22.00 -11.72 -13.00
N LEU A 54 20.91 -11.69 -13.76
CA LEU A 54 20.91 -11.14 -15.12
C LEU A 54 21.36 -9.67 -15.16
N LEU A 55 20.93 -8.87 -14.18
CA LEU A 55 21.35 -7.47 -14.07
C LEU A 55 22.84 -7.35 -13.75
N ARG A 56 23.37 -8.15 -12.82
CA ARG A 56 24.80 -8.16 -12.49
C ARG A 56 25.65 -8.48 -13.71
N ASP A 57 25.26 -9.50 -14.48
CA ASP A 57 25.96 -9.90 -15.69
C ASP A 57 25.92 -8.79 -16.76
N ALA A 58 24.75 -8.17 -16.96
CA ALA A 58 24.56 -7.12 -17.97
C ALA A 58 25.24 -5.77 -17.62
N LEU A 59 25.31 -5.44 -16.34
CA LEU A 59 25.98 -4.23 -15.85
C LEU A 59 27.50 -4.40 -15.79
N GLY A 60 27.99 -5.64 -15.61
CA GLY A 60 29.41 -5.90 -15.48
C GLY A 60 30.05 -5.13 -14.31
N PRO A 61 31.13 -4.36 -14.52
CA PRO A 61 31.78 -3.58 -13.45
C PRO A 61 30.88 -2.55 -12.78
N ASP A 62 29.85 -2.03 -13.48
CA ASP A 62 28.91 -1.04 -12.93
C ASP A 62 28.02 -1.64 -11.85
N ALA A 63 27.85 -2.97 -11.80
CA ALA A 63 27.03 -3.66 -10.82
C ALA A 63 27.42 -3.38 -9.34
N ARG A 64 28.66 -2.99 -9.07
CA ARG A 64 29.13 -2.61 -7.72
C ARG A 64 28.46 -1.34 -7.19
N HIS A 65 27.87 -0.54 -8.06
CA HIS A 65 27.16 0.71 -7.79
C HIS A 65 25.64 0.54 -7.84
N VAL A 66 25.13 -0.67 -7.62
CA VAL A 66 23.69 -0.94 -7.57
C VAL A 66 23.36 -1.71 -6.31
N ASP A 67 22.36 -1.27 -5.56
CA ASP A 67 21.80 -2.03 -4.44
C ASP A 67 20.79 -3.06 -4.96
N PHE A 68 21.16 -4.34 -4.84
CA PHE A 68 20.35 -5.46 -5.34
C PHE A 68 19.50 -6.07 -4.24
N LEU A 69 18.20 -5.90 -4.34
CA LEU A 69 17.23 -6.26 -3.31
C LEU A 69 16.28 -7.38 -3.79
N ASP A 70 16.14 -8.43 -2.99
CA ASP A 70 15.28 -9.54 -3.31
C ASP A 70 13.79 -9.18 -3.13
N SER A 71 13.01 -9.32 -4.20
CA SER A 71 11.58 -9.01 -4.22
C SER A 71 10.76 -9.84 -3.23
N ALA A 72 11.17 -11.06 -2.91
CA ALA A 72 10.46 -11.90 -1.92
C ALA A 72 10.56 -11.33 -0.49
N ARG A 73 11.60 -10.56 -0.20
CA ARG A 73 11.74 -9.82 1.06
C ARG A 73 11.03 -8.48 1.00
N TRP A 74 11.21 -7.74 -0.10
CA TRP A 74 10.65 -6.40 -0.27
C TRP A 74 9.13 -6.39 -0.29
N TYR A 75 8.53 -7.29 -1.06
CA TYR A 75 7.07 -7.41 -1.22
C TYR A 75 6.44 -8.42 -0.26
N ARG A 76 7.06 -8.64 0.89
CA ARG A 76 6.54 -9.55 1.91
C ARG A 76 5.32 -8.94 2.61
N GLY A 77 4.28 -9.75 2.78
CA GLY A 77 3.07 -9.35 3.50
C GLY A 77 2.06 -8.60 2.63
N THR A 78 1.51 -7.54 3.17
CA THR A 78 0.48 -6.73 2.53
C THR A 78 1.10 -5.59 1.69
N PRO A 79 0.33 -4.94 0.80
CA PRO A 79 0.77 -3.72 0.13
C PRO A 79 1.21 -2.63 1.12
N ALA A 80 0.54 -2.49 2.26
CA ALA A 80 0.92 -1.53 3.29
C ALA A 80 2.29 -1.85 3.91
N ASN A 81 2.62 -3.14 4.13
CA ASN A 81 3.95 -3.52 4.60
C ASN A 81 5.03 -3.22 3.56
N SER A 82 4.73 -3.44 2.27
CA SER A 82 5.66 -3.11 1.19
C SER A 82 5.87 -1.60 1.06
N MET A 83 4.82 -0.80 1.29
CA MET A 83 4.95 0.66 1.35
C MET A 83 5.85 1.09 2.51
N ALA A 84 5.66 0.51 3.69
CA ALA A 84 6.53 0.79 4.84
C ALA A 84 7.99 0.48 4.50
N THR A 85 8.25 -0.69 3.88
CA THR A 85 9.60 -1.08 3.44
C THR A 85 10.19 -0.08 2.44
N ALA A 86 9.40 0.37 1.46
CA ALA A 86 9.86 1.34 0.46
C ALA A 86 10.15 2.71 1.08
N LEU A 87 9.32 3.17 2.00
CA LEU A 87 9.52 4.44 2.71
C LEU A 87 10.71 4.38 3.66
N ASP A 88 10.88 3.28 4.40
CA ASP A 88 12.05 3.08 5.28
C ASP A 88 13.35 3.08 4.45
N TYR A 89 13.34 2.40 3.31
CA TYR A 89 14.48 2.41 2.39
C TYR A 89 14.75 3.83 1.86
N TYR A 90 13.72 4.53 1.40
CA TYR A 90 13.83 5.91 0.92
C TYR A 90 14.41 6.84 1.98
N VAL A 91 13.91 6.80 3.20
CA VAL A 91 14.40 7.63 4.32
C VAL A 91 15.87 7.33 4.65
N ALA A 92 16.28 6.05 4.54
CA ALA A 92 17.63 5.62 4.87
C ALA A 92 18.67 5.92 3.78
N HIS A 93 18.27 6.00 2.50
CA HIS A 93 19.20 5.99 1.37
C HIS A 93 19.08 7.20 0.43
N ALA A 94 17.94 7.92 0.40
CA ALA A 94 17.80 9.08 -0.48
C ALA A 94 18.82 10.18 -0.16
N SER A 95 19.20 10.97 -1.17
CA SER A 95 20.03 12.17 -0.97
C SER A 95 19.36 13.16 -0.03
N PRO A 96 20.09 14.16 0.50
CA PRO A 96 19.48 15.23 1.32
C PRO A 96 18.34 15.97 0.62
N GLU A 97 18.38 16.05 -0.71
CA GLU A 97 17.32 16.63 -1.56
C GLU A 97 16.20 15.60 -1.87
N GLY A 98 16.30 14.37 -1.34
CA GLY A 98 15.33 13.31 -1.52
C GLY A 98 15.45 12.55 -2.84
N ARG A 99 16.56 12.70 -3.59
CA ARG A 99 16.76 11.99 -4.87
C ARG A 99 17.16 10.54 -4.63
N LEU A 100 16.63 9.64 -5.43
CA LEU A 100 16.91 8.21 -5.43
C LEU A 100 16.37 7.59 -6.72
N HIS A 101 17.16 6.77 -7.40
CA HIS A 101 16.68 5.88 -8.46
C HIS A 101 16.32 4.52 -7.88
N LEU A 102 15.04 4.15 -7.96
CA LEU A 102 14.52 2.88 -7.43
C LEU A 102 13.67 2.18 -8.48
N ALA A 103 14.11 1.00 -8.91
CA ALA A 103 13.33 0.15 -9.81
C ALA A 103 12.81 -1.08 -9.09
N GLY A 104 11.49 -1.36 -9.21
CA GLY A 104 10.84 -2.48 -8.56
C GLY A 104 9.99 -3.33 -9.52
N GLU A 105 10.01 -4.65 -9.31
CA GLU A 105 9.15 -5.58 -10.02
C GLU A 105 8.36 -6.43 -9.03
N PRO A 106 7.06 -6.12 -8.81
CA PRO A 106 6.20 -6.89 -7.92
C PRO A 106 6.00 -8.33 -8.42
N VAL A 107 5.90 -9.28 -7.47
CA VAL A 107 5.63 -10.70 -7.76
C VAL A 107 4.12 -10.95 -7.73
N TRP A 108 3.57 -11.46 -8.82
CA TRP A 108 2.12 -11.69 -8.98
C TRP A 108 1.65 -13.12 -8.73
N PRO A 109 2.40 -14.19 -9.10
CA PRO A 109 1.99 -15.56 -8.86
C PRO A 109 1.67 -15.85 -7.40
N GLY A 110 0.55 -16.55 -7.17
CA GLY A 110 0.10 -16.92 -5.82
C GLY A 110 -0.75 -15.88 -5.09
N ARG A 111 -0.93 -14.68 -5.65
CA ARG A 111 -1.83 -13.67 -5.07
C ARG A 111 -3.29 -13.98 -5.38
N SER A 112 -4.16 -13.84 -4.40
CA SER A 112 -5.62 -13.92 -4.60
C SER A 112 -6.13 -12.68 -5.37
N PRO A 113 -7.32 -12.76 -6.01
CA PRO A 113 -7.92 -11.60 -6.69
C PRO A 113 -8.05 -10.38 -5.78
N ARG A 114 -8.35 -10.59 -4.49
CA ARG A 114 -8.45 -9.49 -3.53
C ARG A 114 -7.10 -8.86 -3.23
N GLN A 115 -6.04 -9.64 -3.07
CA GLN A 115 -4.69 -9.12 -2.91
C GLN A 115 -4.24 -8.33 -4.15
N ILE A 116 -4.58 -8.80 -5.34
CA ILE A 116 -4.32 -8.06 -6.58
C ILE A 116 -5.04 -6.71 -6.57
N SER A 117 -6.31 -6.66 -6.17
CA SER A 117 -7.07 -5.40 -6.07
C SER A 117 -6.45 -4.42 -5.07
N GLU A 118 -5.94 -4.91 -3.93
CA GLU A 118 -5.22 -4.06 -2.97
C GLU A 118 -3.91 -3.52 -3.56
N TRP A 119 -3.17 -4.34 -4.30
CA TRP A 119 -1.94 -3.91 -4.97
C TRP A 119 -2.18 -2.84 -6.02
N LYS A 120 -3.26 -2.93 -6.80
CA LYS A 120 -3.62 -1.89 -7.78
C LYS A 120 -3.85 -0.53 -7.09
N ARG A 121 -4.51 -0.51 -5.93
CA ARG A 121 -4.68 0.71 -5.13
C ARG A 121 -3.36 1.22 -4.54
N TYR A 122 -2.47 0.31 -4.15
CA TYR A 122 -1.14 0.65 -3.68
C TYR A 122 -0.31 1.40 -4.73
N GLU A 123 -0.36 0.97 -6.00
CA GLU A 123 0.37 1.64 -7.08
C GLU A 123 -0.13 3.09 -7.29
N ALA A 124 -1.43 3.32 -7.17
CA ALA A 124 -1.96 4.69 -7.20
C ALA A 124 -1.44 5.53 -6.01
N LEU A 125 -1.36 4.92 -4.82
CA LEU A 125 -0.84 5.58 -3.63
C LEU A 125 0.65 5.93 -3.76
N ALA A 126 1.46 5.06 -4.39
CA ALA A 126 2.88 5.33 -4.60
C ALA A 126 3.09 6.65 -5.36
N THR A 127 2.30 6.89 -6.40
CA THR A 127 2.31 8.19 -7.12
C THR A 127 1.98 9.35 -6.20
N GLU A 128 0.96 9.23 -5.37
CA GLU A 128 0.53 10.29 -4.44
C GLU A 128 1.57 10.60 -3.37
N LEU A 129 2.17 9.56 -2.77
CA LEU A 129 3.13 9.70 -1.67
C LEU A 129 4.42 10.39 -2.10
N PHE A 130 4.85 10.16 -3.33
CA PHE A 130 6.09 10.74 -3.86
C PHE A 130 5.83 12.00 -4.72
N THR A 131 4.60 12.51 -4.76
CA THR A 131 4.30 13.79 -5.40
C THR A 131 5.04 14.92 -4.67
N GLY A 132 5.81 15.70 -5.41
CA GLY A 132 6.65 16.77 -4.86
C GLY A 132 7.96 16.31 -4.24
N ALA A 133 8.19 14.99 -4.12
CA ALA A 133 9.47 14.41 -3.79
C ALA A 133 10.21 14.00 -5.09
N PRO A 134 11.54 14.08 -5.13
CA PRO A 134 12.29 13.85 -6.37
C PRO A 134 12.75 12.42 -6.66
N PRO A 135 12.34 11.33 -5.99
CA PRO A 135 12.78 10.00 -6.39
C PRO A 135 12.31 9.67 -7.79
N ASP A 136 13.13 8.96 -8.54
CA ASP A 136 12.80 8.40 -9.84
C ASP A 136 12.44 6.93 -9.65
N LEU A 137 11.16 6.61 -9.83
CA LEU A 137 10.60 5.29 -9.55
C LEU A 137 10.23 4.58 -10.85
N MET A 138 10.74 3.38 -11.05
CA MET A 138 10.42 2.51 -12.17
C MET A 138 9.73 1.24 -11.68
N CYS A 139 8.45 1.06 -12.01
CA CYS A 139 7.72 -0.18 -11.73
C CYS A 139 7.64 -1.05 -12.97
N LEU A 140 8.16 -2.28 -12.88
CA LEU A 140 8.21 -3.22 -14.00
C LEU A 140 7.13 -4.28 -13.90
N TYR A 141 6.64 -4.67 -15.07
CA TYR A 141 5.58 -5.67 -15.19
C TYR A 141 5.96 -6.68 -16.29
N ASP A 142 6.15 -7.93 -15.86
CA ASP A 142 6.43 -9.04 -16.77
C ASP A 142 5.10 -9.64 -17.27
N THR A 143 4.78 -9.50 -18.54
CA THR A 143 3.53 -10.01 -19.13
C THR A 143 3.42 -11.55 -19.10
N ARG A 144 4.52 -12.25 -18.79
CA ARG A 144 4.51 -13.72 -18.62
C ARG A 144 3.92 -14.13 -17.27
N THR A 145 3.93 -13.23 -16.28
CA THR A 145 3.54 -13.51 -14.89
C THR A 145 2.47 -12.58 -14.34
N ALA A 146 2.44 -11.33 -14.78
CA ALA A 146 1.42 -10.37 -14.38
C ALA A 146 0.10 -10.62 -15.14
N PRO A 147 -1.04 -10.68 -14.45
CA PRO A 147 -2.35 -10.76 -15.11
C PRO A 147 -2.60 -9.56 -16.04
N PRO A 148 -3.33 -9.73 -17.15
CA PRO A 148 -3.60 -8.62 -18.09
C PRO A 148 -4.25 -7.40 -17.45
N ASP A 149 -5.17 -7.60 -16.51
CA ASP A 149 -5.85 -6.53 -15.77
C ASP A 149 -4.93 -5.78 -14.80
N VAL A 150 -3.82 -6.39 -14.40
CA VAL A 150 -2.75 -5.72 -13.62
C VAL A 150 -1.93 -4.80 -14.55
N ILE A 151 -1.60 -5.26 -15.76
CA ILE A 151 -0.90 -4.44 -16.75
C ILE A 151 -1.75 -3.22 -17.13
N ASP A 152 -3.05 -3.41 -17.31
CA ASP A 152 -3.99 -2.32 -17.58
C ASP A 152 -4.02 -1.33 -16.41
N ALA A 153 -4.18 -1.84 -15.18
CA ALA A 153 -4.15 -1.03 -13.97
C ALA A 153 -2.84 -0.22 -13.82
N ALA A 154 -1.70 -0.82 -14.15
CA ALA A 154 -0.42 -0.14 -14.09
C ALA A 154 -0.38 1.12 -14.98
N ARG A 155 -0.97 1.06 -16.19
CA ARG A 155 -1.07 2.24 -17.07
C ARG A 155 -1.96 3.34 -16.51
N HIS A 156 -2.97 2.97 -15.72
CA HIS A 156 -3.83 3.94 -15.05
C HIS A 156 -3.19 4.58 -13.82
N THR A 157 -2.31 3.87 -13.14
CA THR A 157 -1.72 4.34 -11.87
C THR A 157 -0.37 5.05 -12.03
N HIS A 158 0.27 4.94 -13.19
CA HIS A 158 1.56 5.57 -13.46
C HIS A 158 1.40 6.74 -14.45
N PRO A 159 1.88 7.94 -14.11
CA PRO A 159 1.76 9.11 -15.00
C PRO A 159 2.55 8.97 -16.31
N THR A 160 3.54 8.09 -16.34
CA THR A 160 4.39 7.90 -17.51
C THR A 160 4.70 6.44 -17.79
N GLU A 161 4.88 6.12 -19.08
CA GLU A 161 5.27 4.79 -19.55
C GLU A 161 6.64 4.83 -20.21
N LEU A 162 7.46 3.80 -19.95
CA LEU A 162 8.72 3.60 -20.64
C LEU A 162 8.48 2.84 -21.95
N HIS A 163 8.92 3.46 -23.04
CA HIS A 163 8.95 2.87 -24.39
C HIS A 163 10.40 2.77 -24.87
N ARG A 164 10.65 1.97 -25.93
CA ARG A 164 11.97 1.84 -26.53
C ARG A 164 12.62 3.17 -26.98
N HIS A 165 11.86 4.24 -27.07
CA HIS A 165 12.33 5.57 -27.49
C HIS A 165 12.27 6.58 -26.33
N GLY A 166 12.26 6.13 -25.09
CA GLY A 166 12.21 6.97 -23.88
C GLY A 166 10.86 6.97 -23.17
N ILE A 167 10.79 7.77 -22.13
CA ILE A 167 9.61 7.91 -21.27
C ILE A 167 8.59 8.84 -21.95
N ARG A 168 7.31 8.47 -21.90
CA ARG A 168 6.19 9.24 -22.44
C ARG A 168 5.05 9.30 -21.42
N PRO A 169 4.20 10.35 -21.46
CA PRO A 169 2.99 10.38 -20.64
C PRO A 169 2.11 9.15 -20.94
N SER A 170 1.56 8.54 -19.87
CA SER A 170 0.57 7.47 -20.02
C SER A 170 -0.78 8.09 -20.46
N PRO A 171 -1.35 7.69 -21.60
CA PRO A 171 -2.64 8.23 -22.08
C PRO A 171 -3.81 7.76 -21.21
N LEU A 172 -3.63 6.74 -20.39
CA LEU A 172 -4.64 6.15 -19.53
C LEU A 172 -4.52 6.62 -18.06
N TYR A 173 -3.51 7.43 -17.76
CA TYR A 173 -3.28 7.88 -16.39
C TYR A 173 -4.54 8.48 -15.76
N THR A 174 -4.82 8.03 -14.56
CA THR A 174 -5.96 8.45 -13.74
C THR A 174 -5.43 9.01 -12.44
N GLU A 175 -5.95 10.16 -12.01
CA GLU A 175 -5.57 10.74 -10.72
C GLU A 175 -5.72 9.72 -9.58
N PRO A 176 -4.72 9.62 -8.68
CA PRO A 176 -4.65 8.57 -7.66
C PRO A 176 -5.93 8.42 -6.82
N ALA A 177 -6.50 9.53 -6.36
CA ALA A 177 -7.71 9.52 -5.54
C ALA A 177 -8.94 9.03 -6.32
N VAL A 178 -9.02 9.37 -7.62
CA VAL A 178 -10.10 8.89 -8.50
C VAL A 178 -9.93 7.39 -8.73
N TYR A 179 -8.72 6.92 -9.07
CA TYR A 179 -8.45 5.51 -9.29
C TYR A 179 -8.73 4.67 -8.03
N ALA A 180 -8.27 5.12 -6.86
CA ALA A 180 -8.43 4.39 -5.60
C ALA A 180 -9.89 4.23 -5.15
N THR A 181 -10.79 5.08 -5.66
CA THR A 181 -12.23 5.02 -5.33
C THR A 181 -13.10 4.37 -6.40
N GLN A 182 -12.52 4.05 -7.57
CA GLN A 182 -13.22 3.33 -8.62
C GLN A 182 -13.61 1.93 -8.12
N ASP A 183 -14.78 1.46 -8.52
CA ASP A 183 -15.26 0.11 -8.28
C ASP A 183 -15.35 -0.34 -6.81
N LEU A 184 -15.37 0.62 -5.87
CA LEU A 184 -15.60 0.33 -4.47
C LEU A 184 -17.08 0.01 -4.23
N GLY A 185 -17.48 -1.23 -4.51
CA GLY A 185 -18.81 -1.73 -4.16
C GLY A 185 -19.09 -1.68 -2.65
N PRO A 186 -20.38 -1.84 -2.23
CA PRO A 186 -20.74 -1.91 -0.83
C PRO A 186 -20.11 -3.14 -0.17
N LEU A 187 -19.74 -3.00 1.10
CA LEU A 187 -19.29 -4.15 1.88
C LEU A 187 -20.45 -5.13 2.11
N PRO A 188 -20.23 -6.45 1.94
CA PRO A 188 -21.23 -7.45 2.33
C PRO A 188 -21.67 -7.26 3.78
N ALA A 189 -22.93 -7.49 4.08
CA ALA A 189 -23.41 -7.38 5.46
C ALA A 189 -22.69 -8.39 6.38
N PRO A 190 -22.40 -8.02 7.63
CA PRO A 190 -21.91 -8.98 8.62
C PRO A 190 -22.91 -10.15 8.77
N PRO A 191 -22.41 -11.39 9.00
CA PRO A 191 -23.28 -12.54 9.18
C PRO A 191 -24.16 -12.39 10.44
N ARG A 192 -25.24 -13.18 10.51
CA ARG A 192 -26.20 -13.07 11.61
C ARG A 192 -25.64 -13.44 12.98
N ASP A 193 -24.65 -14.28 13.01
CA ASP A 193 -23.91 -14.74 14.19
C ASP A 193 -22.72 -13.84 14.57
N ALA A 194 -22.51 -12.74 13.84
CA ALA A 194 -21.54 -11.74 14.23
C ALA A 194 -21.91 -11.17 15.61
N ILE A 195 -20.98 -11.24 16.53
CA ILE A 195 -21.15 -10.62 17.85
C ILE A 195 -20.79 -9.14 17.78
N GLY A 196 -21.37 -8.32 18.64
CA GLY A 196 -21.11 -6.90 18.61
C GLY A 196 -21.29 -6.19 19.94
N ILE A 197 -20.68 -5.00 20.02
CA ILE A 197 -20.90 -4.07 21.13
C ILE A 197 -21.17 -2.66 20.59
N GLY A 198 -21.98 -1.91 21.34
CA GLY A 198 -22.04 -0.46 21.21
C GLY A 198 -20.93 0.19 22.02
N LEU A 199 -20.31 1.21 21.44
CA LEU A 199 -19.31 2.05 22.08
C LEU A 199 -19.92 3.45 22.23
N ASP A 200 -20.44 3.75 23.41
CA ASP A 200 -21.07 5.04 23.72
C ASP A 200 -20.16 5.82 24.68
N GLY A 201 -19.58 6.92 24.20
CA GLY A 201 -18.68 7.80 24.97
C GLY A 201 -17.26 7.26 25.17
N ASP A 202 -17.08 5.97 25.38
CA ASP A 202 -15.78 5.32 25.53
C ASP A 202 -15.49 4.37 24.35
N LEU A 203 -14.74 4.86 23.36
CA LEU A 203 -14.33 4.05 22.22
C LEU A 203 -13.13 3.15 22.54
N THR A 204 -12.48 3.30 23.70
CA THR A 204 -11.28 2.52 24.04
C THR A 204 -11.59 1.07 24.38
N ALA A 205 -12.82 0.75 24.80
CA ALA A 205 -13.25 -0.61 25.07
C ALA A 205 -13.18 -1.52 23.85
N GLY A 206 -13.17 -0.93 22.64
CA GLY A 206 -13.15 -1.67 21.37
C GLY A 206 -11.92 -2.57 21.21
N HIS A 207 -10.75 -2.14 21.65
CA HIS A 207 -9.53 -2.93 21.50
C HIS A 207 -9.58 -4.23 22.33
N ARG A 208 -10.07 -4.14 23.57
CA ARG A 208 -10.19 -5.29 24.47
C ARG A 208 -11.21 -6.27 23.94
N PHE A 209 -12.38 -5.77 23.54
CA PHE A 209 -13.40 -6.58 22.90
C PHE A 209 -12.83 -7.35 21.68
N ALA A 210 -12.10 -6.67 20.79
CA ALA A 210 -11.56 -7.28 19.60
C ALA A 210 -10.49 -8.35 19.94
N ALA A 211 -9.60 -8.08 20.88
CA ALA A 211 -8.56 -9.02 21.31
C ALA A 211 -9.18 -10.28 21.95
N ASP A 212 -10.07 -10.10 22.92
CA ASP A 212 -10.71 -11.21 23.65
C ASP A 212 -11.52 -12.10 22.70
N GLN A 213 -12.25 -11.48 21.78
CA GLN A 213 -13.09 -12.21 20.83
C GLN A 213 -12.28 -12.88 19.71
N ALA A 214 -11.15 -12.30 19.29
CA ALA A 214 -10.24 -12.95 18.36
C ALA A 214 -9.57 -14.18 19.01
N GLN A 215 -9.14 -14.05 20.27
CA GLN A 215 -8.57 -15.17 21.02
C GLN A 215 -9.59 -16.28 21.24
N ALA A 216 -10.83 -15.96 21.59
CA ALA A 216 -11.92 -16.94 21.75
C ALA A 216 -12.23 -17.70 20.45
N ARG A 217 -11.83 -17.18 19.27
CA ARG A 217 -11.93 -17.83 17.96
C ARG A 217 -10.66 -18.57 17.52
N GLY A 218 -9.72 -18.75 18.42
CA GLY A 218 -8.51 -19.54 18.19
C GLY A 218 -7.29 -18.75 17.72
N MET A 219 -7.33 -17.41 17.70
CA MET A 219 -6.16 -16.60 17.43
C MET A 219 -5.17 -16.72 18.58
N ALA A 220 -3.88 -16.85 18.28
CA ALA A 220 -2.83 -16.84 19.30
C ALA A 220 -2.86 -15.53 20.13
N PRO A 221 -2.59 -15.56 21.45
CA PRO A 221 -2.73 -14.40 22.34
C PRO A 221 -2.01 -13.16 21.84
N ASP A 222 -0.77 -13.28 21.37
CA ASP A 222 0.02 -12.15 20.86
C ASP A 222 -0.56 -11.56 19.55
N ALA A 223 -1.09 -12.43 18.68
CA ALA A 223 -1.75 -12.00 17.44
C ALA A 223 -3.08 -11.29 17.76
N ALA A 224 -3.86 -11.83 18.70
CA ALA A 224 -5.09 -11.23 19.18
C ALA A 224 -4.85 -9.85 19.81
N ALA A 225 -3.79 -9.72 20.62
CA ALA A 225 -3.39 -8.43 21.20
C ALA A 225 -2.99 -7.41 20.12
N ARG A 226 -2.23 -7.84 19.08
CA ARG A 226 -1.91 -6.99 17.92
C ARG A 226 -3.16 -6.57 17.17
N PHE A 227 -4.10 -7.51 16.94
CA PHE A 227 -5.36 -7.20 16.30
C PHE A 227 -6.21 -6.22 17.11
N GLY A 228 -6.26 -6.36 18.45
CA GLY A 228 -6.89 -5.39 19.34
C GLY A 228 -6.29 -3.98 19.18
N ARG A 229 -4.96 -3.85 19.10
CA ARG A 229 -4.30 -2.57 18.82
C ARG A 229 -4.68 -1.99 17.46
N ALA A 230 -4.78 -2.84 16.43
CA ALA A 230 -5.24 -2.39 15.12
C ALA A 230 -6.67 -1.82 15.19
N VAL A 231 -7.55 -2.46 15.96
CA VAL A 231 -8.92 -1.93 16.19
C VAL A 231 -8.87 -0.61 16.97
N SER A 232 -7.89 -0.42 17.90
CA SER A 232 -7.70 0.87 18.57
C SER A 232 -7.37 2.00 17.59
N GLY A 233 -6.60 1.74 16.54
CA GLY A 233 -6.34 2.74 15.51
C GLY A 233 -7.64 3.22 14.85
N ALA A 234 -8.54 2.30 14.51
CA ALA A 234 -9.82 2.64 13.90
C ALA A 234 -10.76 3.38 14.88
N THR A 235 -10.85 2.95 16.16
CA THR A 235 -11.67 3.63 17.16
C THR A 235 -11.08 4.99 17.56
N GLY A 236 -9.76 5.12 17.63
CA GLY A 236 -9.06 6.39 17.83
C GLY A 236 -9.35 7.40 16.72
N TYR A 237 -9.33 6.94 15.47
CA TYR A 237 -9.75 7.77 14.34
C TYR A 237 -11.20 8.19 14.46
N ALA A 238 -12.13 7.30 14.84
CA ALA A 238 -13.52 7.68 15.07
C ALA A 238 -13.65 8.76 16.14
N ALA A 239 -12.96 8.62 17.27
CA ALA A 239 -12.96 9.62 18.34
C ALA A 239 -12.46 10.98 17.85
N SER A 240 -11.39 11.00 17.04
CA SER A 240 -10.85 12.25 16.48
C SER A 240 -11.79 12.96 15.51
N GLN A 241 -12.67 12.20 14.86
CA GLN A 241 -13.73 12.76 14.00
C GLN A 241 -14.95 13.25 14.81
N GLY A 242 -14.83 13.30 16.15
CA GLY A 242 -15.91 13.72 17.05
C GLY A 242 -17.04 12.68 17.15
N CYS A 243 -16.80 11.42 16.80
CA CYS A 243 -17.78 10.37 16.99
C CYS A 243 -17.84 9.99 18.47
N ASP A 244 -18.97 10.24 19.10
CA ASP A 244 -19.31 9.83 20.47
C ASP A 244 -19.93 8.43 20.52
N ARG A 245 -20.32 7.89 19.37
CA ARG A 245 -20.93 6.57 19.19
C ARG A 245 -20.31 5.81 18.05
N ALA A 246 -20.03 4.54 18.31
CA ALA A 246 -19.62 3.59 17.27
C ALA A 246 -20.14 2.19 17.60
N TYR A 247 -20.20 1.34 16.61
CA TYR A 247 -20.62 -0.05 16.77
C TYR A 247 -19.50 -0.94 16.22
N LEU A 248 -19.06 -1.90 17.03
CA LEU A 248 -18.16 -2.96 16.59
C LEU A 248 -18.94 -4.23 16.38
N LYS A 249 -18.67 -4.90 15.27
CA LYS A 249 -19.07 -6.29 15.02
C LYS A 249 -17.85 -7.11 14.71
N LEU A 250 -17.78 -8.32 15.25
CA LEU A 250 -16.72 -9.26 15.01
C LEU A 250 -17.27 -10.64 14.68
N TRP A 251 -16.68 -11.26 13.67
CA TRP A 251 -16.97 -12.63 13.25
C TRP A 251 -15.69 -13.29 12.72
N SER A 252 -15.76 -14.56 12.41
CA SER A 252 -14.66 -15.30 11.80
C SER A 252 -15.13 -16.17 10.65
N THR A 253 -14.22 -16.38 9.73
CA THR A 253 -14.27 -17.50 8.76
C THR A 253 -13.35 -18.62 9.26
N ARG A 254 -13.14 -19.65 8.45
CA ARG A 254 -12.16 -20.71 8.77
C ARG A 254 -10.72 -20.17 8.85
N GLU A 255 -10.42 -19.11 8.13
CA GLU A 255 -9.05 -18.61 7.94
C GLU A 255 -8.80 -17.25 8.55
N ARG A 256 -9.84 -16.48 8.86
CA ARG A 256 -9.75 -15.05 9.20
C ARG A 256 -10.63 -14.65 10.36
N VAL A 257 -10.18 -13.67 11.11
CA VAL A 257 -11.01 -12.84 11.99
C VAL A 257 -11.28 -11.51 11.31
N ILE A 258 -12.52 -11.08 11.35
CA ILE A 258 -12.99 -9.84 10.75
C ILE A 258 -13.64 -8.99 11.85
N CYS A 259 -13.24 -7.72 11.93
CA CYS A 259 -13.86 -6.72 12.79
C CYS A 259 -14.33 -5.54 11.95
N GLU A 260 -15.57 -5.13 12.14
CA GLU A 260 -16.17 -3.99 11.48
C GLU A 260 -16.52 -2.92 12.50
N LEU A 261 -15.91 -1.75 12.33
CA LEU A 261 -16.28 -0.53 13.04
C LEU A 261 -17.23 0.27 12.17
N ARG A 262 -18.39 0.64 12.72
CA ARG A 262 -19.37 1.49 12.06
C ARG A 262 -19.71 2.71 12.92
N THR A 263 -19.71 3.88 12.31
CA THR A 263 -20.18 5.12 12.91
C THR A 263 -21.49 5.58 12.26
N PRO A 264 -22.41 6.20 13.01
CA PRO A 264 -23.68 6.67 12.46
C PRO A 264 -23.56 8.01 11.73
N ARG A 265 -22.44 8.73 11.86
CA ARG A 265 -22.20 10.07 11.34
C ARG A 265 -20.82 10.23 10.76
N GLY A 266 -20.62 11.31 9.98
CA GLY A 266 -19.35 11.66 9.37
C GLY A 266 -19.10 10.94 8.05
N ARG A 267 -17.95 11.21 7.44
CA ARG A 267 -17.51 10.62 6.17
C ARG A 267 -16.00 10.43 6.17
N ILE A 268 -15.53 9.41 5.51
CA ILE A 268 -14.12 9.24 5.14
C ILE A 268 -13.97 9.85 3.73
N THR A 269 -13.15 10.87 3.62
CA THR A 269 -12.91 11.60 2.36
C THR A 269 -11.56 11.30 1.73
N ASP A 270 -10.58 10.89 2.54
CA ASP A 270 -9.25 10.49 2.04
C ASP A 270 -9.24 9.00 1.70
N PRO A 271 -9.12 8.61 0.43
CA PRO A 271 -9.06 7.21 0.02
C PRO A 271 -7.76 6.52 0.46
N PHE A 272 -6.74 7.30 0.83
CA PHE A 272 -5.43 6.81 1.26
C PHE A 272 -5.23 6.87 2.78
N LEU A 273 -6.31 7.02 3.52
CA LEU A 273 -6.27 7.08 4.97
C LEU A 273 -5.59 5.83 5.57
N GLY A 274 -4.60 6.06 6.44
CA GLY A 274 -3.78 5.03 7.06
C GLY A 274 -2.69 4.43 6.16
N PHE A 275 -2.45 4.96 4.96
CA PHE A 275 -1.33 4.56 4.12
C PHE A 275 -0.11 5.50 4.24
N ARG A 276 -0.28 6.68 4.82
CA ARG A 276 0.84 7.58 5.08
C ARG A 276 1.44 7.26 6.45
N PRO A 277 2.78 7.16 6.57
CA PRO A 277 3.41 6.93 7.86
C PRO A 277 3.17 8.09 8.81
N PRO A 278 3.22 7.86 10.13
CA PRO A 278 3.17 8.91 11.12
C PRO A 278 4.25 9.96 10.87
N GLY A 279 3.83 11.23 10.84
CA GLY A 279 4.74 12.36 10.72
C GLY A 279 5.22 12.87 12.09
N PRO A 280 5.98 13.99 12.12
CA PRO A 280 6.31 14.66 13.36
C PRO A 280 5.04 15.11 14.10
N GLY A 281 4.86 14.66 15.33
CA GLY A 281 3.64 14.86 16.12
C GLY A 281 2.62 13.75 15.93
N THR A 282 1.86 13.45 16.98
CA THR A 282 0.81 12.41 16.94
C THR A 282 -0.45 12.98 16.29
N ARG A 283 -0.86 12.42 15.17
CA ARG A 283 -2.13 12.71 14.53
C ARG A 283 -3.11 11.56 14.77
N PRO A 284 -4.40 11.84 14.82
CA PRO A 284 -5.41 10.81 15.06
C PRO A 284 -5.42 9.68 14.02
N GLU A 285 -5.12 10.00 12.78
CA GLU A 285 -5.03 9.05 11.66
C GLU A 285 -3.79 8.14 11.72
N ASP A 286 -2.77 8.48 12.52
CA ASP A 286 -1.55 7.69 12.65
C ASP A 286 -1.83 6.26 13.15
N GLY A 287 -2.86 6.08 13.99
CA GLY A 287 -3.29 4.75 14.43
C GLY A 287 -3.81 3.86 13.30
N LEU A 288 -4.30 4.43 12.20
CA LEU A 288 -4.72 3.67 11.03
C LEU A 288 -3.56 3.15 10.18
N TRP A 289 -2.40 3.79 10.26
CA TRP A 289 -1.15 3.22 9.73
C TRP A 289 -0.86 1.87 10.38
N ASP A 290 -0.84 1.80 11.71
CA ASP A 290 -0.64 0.56 12.45
C ASP A 290 -1.72 -0.48 12.13
N THR A 291 -2.97 -0.04 11.98
CA THR A 291 -4.07 -0.90 11.55
C THR A 291 -3.76 -1.59 10.23
N ARG A 292 -3.25 -0.87 9.23
CA ARG A 292 -2.89 -1.42 7.92
C ARG A 292 -1.64 -2.28 7.94
N GLN A 293 -0.71 -2.06 8.90
CA GLN A 293 0.46 -2.93 9.07
C GLN A 293 0.10 -4.29 9.68
N VAL A 294 -0.95 -4.34 10.51
CA VAL A 294 -1.39 -5.57 11.20
C VAL A 294 -2.43 -6.35 10.41
N CYS A 295 -3.37 -5.66 9.77
CA CYS A 295 -4.48 -6.29 9.06
C CYS A 295 -4.11 -6.59 7.60
N GLU A 296 -4.47 -7.77 7.12
CA GLU A 296 -4.26 -8.14 5.71
C GLU A 296 -5.13 -7.29 4.78
N PHE A 297 -6.35 -6.96 5.24
CA PHE A 297 -7.25 -6.07 4.50
C PHE A 297 -7.87 -5.05 5.44
N VAL A 298 -7.94 -3.81 4.96
CA VAL A 298 -8.62 -2.72 5.62
C VAL A 298 -9.48 -1.98 4.60
N ASP A 299 -10.76 -2.29 4.60
CA ASP A 299 -11.75 -1.61 3.76
C ASP A 299 -12.36 -0.43 4.48
N MET A 300 -12.47 0.68 3.77
CA MET A 300 -13.12 1.89 4.27
C MET A 300 -14.24 2.30 3.31
N ARG A 301 -15.42 2.57 3.83
CA ARG A 301 -16.58 3.01 3.06
C ARG A 301 -17.32 4.11 3.80
N SER A 302 -17.64 5.17 3.11
CA SER A 302 -18.62 6.15 3.57
C SER A 302 -20.04 5.72 3.15
N GLY A 303 -21.04 6.15 3.86
CA GLY A 303 -22.42 6.07 3.40
C GLY A 303 -22.62 6.83 2.09
N ASP A 304 -23.69 6.51 1.37
CA ASP A 304 -24.11 7.29 0.21
C ASP A 304 -24.59 8.70 0.64
N GLU A 305 -24.94 9.55 -0.33
CA GLU A 305 -25.40 10.92 -0.05
C GLU A 305 -26.65 10.97 0.87
N ALA A 306 -27.44 9.90 0.91
CA ALA A 306 -28.64 9.79 1.72
C ALA A 306 -28.41 9.15 3.09
N LYS A 307 -27.24 8.53 3.32
CA LYS A 307 -26.89 7.84 4.56
C LYS A 307 -25.59 8.39 5.12
N GLU A 308 -25.72 9.11 6.23
CA GLU A 308 -24.54 9.49 7.01
C GLU A 308 -23.84 8.27 7.60
N GLY A 309 -22.57 8.46 7.98
CA GLY A 309 -21.76 7.48 8.63
C GLY A 309 -20.76 6.80 7.71
N TRP A 310 -19.87 6.03 8.32
CA TRP A 310 -18.83 5.31 7.61
C TRP A 310 -18.50 3.99 8.31
N THR A 311 -17.82 3.14 7.59
CA THR A 311 -17.44 1.81 8.04
C THR A 311 -15.97 1.58 7.75
N ILE A 312 -15.24 1.04 8.74
CA ILE A 312 -13.91 0.45 8.57
C ILE A 312 -14.01 -1.03 8.89
N ARG A 313 -13.67 -1.88 7.93
CA ARG A 313 -13.59 -3.33 8.10
C ARG A 313 -12.14 -3.77 8.06
N MET A 314 -11.73 -4.48 9.09
CA MET A 314 -10.38 -4.97 9.34
C MET A 314 -10.40 -6.49 9.32
N GLU A 315 -9.53 -7.11 8.52
CA GLU A 315 -9.42 -8.55 8.40
C GLU A 315 -7.98 -9.00 8.61
N THR A 316 -7.78 -10.03 9.39
CA THR A 316 -6.47 -10.65 9.61
C THR A 316 -6.57 -12.17 9.64
N ALA A 317 -5.49 -12.86 9.30
CA ALA A 317 -5.45 -14.32 9.37
C ALA A 317 -5.61 -14.83 10.82
N LEU A 318 -6.32 -15.93 10.99
CA LEU A 318 -6.43 -16.62 12.28
C LEU A 318 -5.10 -17.22 12.72
N VAL A 319 -4.32 -17.73 11.77
CA VAL A 319 -2.98 -18.26 11.99
C VAL A 319 -2.02 -17.38 11.21
N PRO A 320 -0.97 -16.79 11.83
CA PRO A 320 0.04 -16.10 11.06
C PRO A 320 0.60 -17.05 10.02
N ALA A 321 0.56 -16.66 8.75
CA ALA A 321 1.30 -17.36 7.73
C ALA A 321 2.77 -17.35 8.15
N GLY A 322 3.34 -18.55 8.37
CA GLY A 322 4.69 -18.79 8.81
C GLY A 322 5.76 -18.30 7.82
#